data_173b876cfbd873c277fe913e76e7ef84
#
_entry.id   173b876cfbd873c277fe913e76e7ef84
#
_cell.length_a   1.000
_cell.length_b   1.000
_cell.length_c   1.000
_cell.angle_alpha   90.00
_cell.angle_beta   90.00
_cell.angle_gamma   90.00
#
_symmetry.space_group_name_H-M   'P 1'
#
loop_
_entity.id
_entity.type
_entity.pdbx_description
1 polymer ?
#
loop_
_entity_poly.entity_id
_entity_poly.type
_entity_poly.pdbx_seq_one_letter_code
_entity_poly.pdbx_strand_id
1 'polypeptide(L)'
;MPSNFEINFIEKLNGKIPDSELKVILQELMMFTENYDISEKETSIAQYKDVVPQCYKAYMVAKKIEGMSSESLKTYNYYLMDFFQHIDKTIEKLTTNDIRIYLYKMQERTGITNRTLDGKRLVINTFLNWCEKEGYISKNPCERISPIKFEVKPREPLSDIELELVRDACENIREKALLETLFSTGARVS
;
A
#
# COMPACT_ATOMS: atom_id res chain seq x y z
N MET A 1 -19.95 -34.54 20.62
CA MET A 1 -19.95 -33.39 21.56
C MET A 1 -20.29 -32.16 20.76
N PRO A 2 -21.16 -31.27 21.24
CA PRO A 2 -21.52 -30.06 20.47
C PRO A 2 -20.27 -29.21 20.23
N SER A 3 -20.16 -28.64 19.03
CA SER A 3 -19.06 -27.75 18.66
C SER A 3 -19.16 -26.40 19.39
N ASN A 4 -18.08 -25.64 19.47
CA ASN A 4 -18.11 -24.29 20.05
C ASN A 4 -19.15 -23.37 19.39
N PHE A 5 -19.43 -23.58 18.10
CA PHE A 5 -20.45 -22.86 17.36
C PHE A 5 -21.86 -23.14 17.91
N GLU A 6 -22.19 -24.41 18.16
CA GLU A 6 -23.49 -24.83 18.66
C GLU A 6 -23.73 -24.31 20.08
N ILE A 7 -22.69 -24.35 20.94
CA ILE A 7 -22.75 -23.81 22.30
C ILE A 7 -23.03 -22.30 22.29
N ASN A 8 -22.30 -21.54 21.50
CA ASN A 8 -22.48 -20.08 21.37
C ASN A 8 -23.84 -19.70 20.75
N PHE A 9 -24.36 -20.55 19.85
CA PHE A 9 -25.68 -20.34 19.25
C PHE A 9 -26.78 -20.53 20.28
N ILE A 10 -26.65 -21.55 21.13
CA ILE A 10 -27.63 -21.82 22.23
C ILE A 10 -27.65 -20.66 23.23
N GLU A 11 -26.45 -20.19 23.66
CA GLU A 11 -26.38 -19.08 24.61
C GLU A 11 -27.05 -17.82 24.10
N LYS A 12 -27.00 -17.54 22.81
CA LYS A 12 -27.67 -16.38 22.20
C LYS A 12 -29.18 -16.52 22.10
N LEU A 13 -29.72 -17.74 22.06
CA LEU A 13 -31.15 -18.03 21.99
C LEU A 13 -31.78 -18.25 23.38
N ASN A 14 -30.97 -18.50 24.38
CA ASN A 14 -31.40 -18.73 25.75
C ASN A 14 -32.17 -17.51 26.28
N GLY A 15 -33.38 -17.75 26.77
CA GLY A 15 -34.31 -16.70 27.23
C GLY A 15 -35.12 -16.00 26.14
N LYS A 16 -34.93 -16.33 24.85
CA LYS A 16 -35.73 -15.79 23.73
C LYS A 16 -36.73 -16.79 23.18
N ILE A 17 -36.51 -18.08 23.39
CA ILE A 17 -37.31 -19.19 22.85
C ILE A 17 -37.58 -20.18 24.00
N PRO A 18 -38.77 -20.82 24.04
CA PRO A 18 -39.09 -21.87 25.03
C PRO A 18 -38.14 -23.06 24.93
N ASP A 19 -37.76 -23.64 26.06
CA ASP A 19 -36.81 -24.76 26.15
C ASP A 19 -37.20 -25.99 25.30
N SER A 20 -38.51 -26.20 25.09
CA SER A 20 -38.99 -27.28 24.25
C SER A 20 -38.67 -27.09 22.76
N GLU A 21 -38.71 -25.87 22.27
CA GLU A 21 -38.40 -25.55 20.88
C GLU A 21 -36.86 -25.46 20.67
N LEU A 22 -36.14 -25.05 21.69
CA LEU A 22 -34.69 -24.94 21.67
C LEU A 22 -34.03 -26.31 21.45
N LYS A 23 -34.60 -27.38 22.02
CA LYS A 23 -34.12 -28.76 21.82
C LYS A 23 -34.32 -29.25 20.39
N VAL A 24 -35.43 -28.90 19.73
CA VAL A 24 -35.70 -29.28 18.35
C VAL A 24 -34.74 -28.55 17.41
N ILE A 25 -34.56 -27.24 17.60
CA ILE A 25 -33.64 -26.42 16.81
C ILE A 25 -32.21 -26.95 16.93
N LEU A 26 -31.81 -27.40 18.10
CA LEU A 26 -30.49 -27.98 18.34
C LEU A 26 -30.29 -29.29 17.57
N GLN A 27 -31.27 -30.18 17.57
CA GLN A 27 -31.19 -31.44 16.84
C GLN A 27 -31.08 -31.21 15.33
N GLU A 28 -31.88 -30.30 14.79
CA GLU A 28 -31.82 -29.92 13.37
C GLU A 28 -30.48 -29.26 13.02
N LEU A 29 -29.98 -28.37 13.87
CA LEU A 29 -28.69 -27.72 13.67
C LEU A 29 -27.54 -28.75 13.66
N MET A 30 -27.53 -29.69 14.61
CA MET A 30 -26.52 -30.74 14.67
C MET A 30 -26.51 -31.62 13.42
N MET A 31 -27.68 -32.01 12.93
CA MET A 31 -27.83 -32.79 11.70
C MET A 31 -27.40 -32.01 10.46
N PHE A 32 -27.64 -30.70 10.45
CA PHE A 32 -27.21 -29.84 9.34
C PHE A 32 -25.72 -29.61 9.34
N THR A 33 -25.12 -29.41 10.52
CA THR A 33 -23.67 -29.12 10.68
C THR A 33 -22.77 -30.34 10.52
N GLU A 34 -23.30 -31.56 10.63
CA GLU A 34 -22.53 -32.81 10.44
C GLU A 34 -21.84 -32.91 9.07
N ASN A 35 -22.39 -32.27 8.05
CA ASN A 35 -21.87 -32.27 6.68
C ASN A 35 -21.04 -31.04 6.33
N TYR A 36 -20.79 -30.12 7.28
CA TYR A 36 -20.05 -28.88 7.05
C TYR A 36 -18.94 -28.71 8.06
N ASP A 37 -17.75 -28.39 7.58
CA ASP A 37 -16.63 -28.00 8.42
C ASP A 37 -16.81 -26.52 8.81
N ILE A 38 -17.59 -26.28 9.90
CA ILE A 38 -17.86 -24.94 10.40
C ILE A 38 -16.69 -24.53 11.29
N SER A 39 -15.71 -23.88 10.71
CA SER A 39 -14.72 -23.14 11.46
C SER A 39 -15.32 -21.80 11.91
N GLU A 40 -15.08 -21.42 13.18
CA GLU A 40 -15.35 -20.04 13.59
C GLU A 40 -14.60 -19.13 12.62
N LYS A 41 -15.40 -18.38 11.81
CA LYS A 41 -14.81 -17.24 11.14
C LYS A 41 -14.29 -16.37 12.28
N GLU A 42 -13.00 -16.18 12.39
CA GLU A 42 -12.42 -15.22 13.31
C GLU A 42 -13.08 -13.86 13.04
N THR A 43 -14.24 -13.68 13.63
CA THR A 43 -14.87 -12.39 13.89
C THR A 43 -14.26 -11.86 15.20
N SER A 44 -12.95 -12.00 15.38
CA SER A 44 -12.24 -10.89 15.96
C SER A 44 -12.72 -9.74 15.07
N ILE A 45 -13.52 -8.82 15.60
CA ILE A 45 -13.44 -7.41 15.20
C ILE A 45 -12.00 -7.32 14.77
N ALA A 46 -11.77 -7.31 13.44
CA ALA A 46 -10.42 -7.26 12.96
C ALA A 46 -9.86 -6.19 13.83
N GLN A 47 -9.06 -6.61 14.85
CA GLN A 47 -8.25 -5.66 15.57
C GLN A 47 -7.69 -4.97 14.40
N TYR A 48 -8.12 -3.73 14.18
CA TYR A 48 -7.62 -2.90 13.12
C TYR A 48 -6.15 -3.07 13.35
N LYS A 49 -5.64 -4.12 12.67
CA LYS A 49 -4.29 -4.61 12.83
C LYS A 49 -3.62 -3.31 12.64
N ASP A 50 -2.91 -2.77 13.64
CA ASP A 50 -2.16 -1.56 13.45
C ASP A 50 -1.32 -1.88 12.22
N VAL A 51 -1.95 -1.64 11.05
CA VAL A 51 -1.46 -2.03 9.72
C VAL A 51 -0.11 -1.36 9.53
N VAL A 52 0.09 -0.32 10.36
CA VAL A 52 1.26 0.52 10.36
C VAL A 52 2.19 0.07 11.50
N PRO A 53 3.36 -0.49 11.20
CA PRO A 53 4.34 -0.86 12.21
C PRO A 53 4.70 0.33 13.09
N GLN A 54 4.92 0.11 14.39
CA GLN A 54 5.31 1.19 15.32
C GLN A 54 6.58 1.93 14.85
N CYS A 55 7.54 1.20 14.25
CA CYS A 55 8.77 1.76 13.69
C CYS A 55 8.53 2.75 12.53
N TYR A 56 7.37 2.69 11.85
CA TYR A 56 7.05 3.61 10.77
C TYR A 56 6.99 5.07 11.23
N LYS A 57 6.36 5.34 12.39
CA LYS A 57 6.29 6.70 12.94
C LYS A 57 7.69 7.23 13.25
N ALA A 58 8.54 6.39 13.86
CA ALA A 58 9.93 6.73 14.13
C ALA A 58 10.71 7.01 12.83
N TYR A 59 10.52 6.18 11.81
CA TYR A 59 11.12 6.38 10.48
C TYR A 59 10.75 7.73 9.87
N MET A 60 9.46 8.08 9.86
CA MET A 60 9.00 9.36 9.27
C MET A 60 9.55 10.57 10.04
N VAL A 61 9.66 10.47 11.36
CA VAL A 61 10.31 11.51 12.19
C VAL A 61 11.80 11.61 11.86
N ALA A 62 12.51 10.49 11.79
CA ALA A 62 13.93 10.46 11.43
C ALA A 62 14.17 11.11 10.05
N LYS A 63 13.38 10.76 9.03
CA LYS A 63 13.50 11.34 7.68
C LYS A 63 13.20 12.84 7.64
N LYS A 64 12.26 13.31 8.49
CA LYS A 64 12.00 14.74 8.61
C LYS A 64 13.19 15.48 9.25
N ILE A 65 13.80 14.91 10.30
CA ILE A 65 14.98 15.48 10.97
C ILE A 65 16.20 15.48 10.02
N GLU A 66 16.33 14.43 9.17
CA GLU A 66 17.37 14.35 8.13
C GLU A 66 17.18 15.40 7.02
N GLY A 67 16.13 16.22 7.05
CA GLY A 67 15.88 17.30 6.08
C GLY A 67 15.12 16.87 4.83
N MET A 68 14.44 15.70 4.83
CA MET A 68 13.62 15.31 3.70
C MET A 68 12.49 16.30 3.47
N SER A 69 12.29 16.72 2.20
CA SER A 69 11.23 17.67 1.84
C SER A 69 9.83 17.15 2.15
N SER A 70 8.90 18.06 2.42
CA SER A 70 7.50 17.71 2.71
C SER A 70 6.85 16.89 1.59
N GLU A 71 7.16 17.18 0.32
CA GLU A 71 6.62 16.44 -0.83
C GLU A 71 7.19 15.02 -0.92
N SER A 72 8.49 14.87 -0.63
CA SER A 72 9.11 13.53 -0.54
C SER A 72 8.49 12.72 0.59
N LEU A 73 8.27 13.32 1.76
CA LEU A 73 7.61 12.66 2.89
C LEU A 73 6.18 12.21 2.55
N LYS A 74 5.41 13.04 1.83
CA LYS A 74 4.07 12.65 1.35
C LYS A 74 4.13 11.43 0.41
N THR A 75 5.08 11.43 -0.52
CA THR A 75 5.28 10.30 -1.44
C THR A 75 5.68 9.03 -0.71
N TYR A 76 6.60 9.12 0.23
CA TYR A 76 7.03 7.99 1.06
C TYR A 76 5.87 7.45 1.90
N ASN A 77 5.10 8.35 2.55
CA ASN A 77 3.91 7.98 3.29
C ASN A 77 2.90 7.22 2.41
N TYR A 78 2.59 7.75 1.23
CA TYR A 78 1.65 7.13 0.30
C TYR A 78 2.08 5.73 -0.11
N TYR A 79 3.36 5.54 -0.48
CA TYR A 79 3.86 4.22 -0.91
C TYR A 79 3.97 3.21 0.24
N LEU A 80 4.38 3.65 1.43
CA LEU A 80 4.48 2.77 2.59
C LEU A 80 3.10 2.37 3.14
N MET A 81 2.13 3.29 3.17
CA MET A 81 0.76 2.98 3.58
C MET A 81 0.12 1.96 2.64
N ASP A 82 0.26 2.16 1.33
CA ASP A 82 -0.22 1.19 0.34
C ASP A 82 0.46 -0.19 0.52
N PHE A 83 1.75 -0.21 0.81
CA PHE A 83 2.48 -1.45 1.11
C PHE A 83 1.94 -2.16 2.34
N PHE A 84 1.79 -1.46 3.48
CA PHE A 84 1.30 -2.05 4.72
C PHE A 84 -0.14 -2.56 4.61
N GLN A 85 -1.01 -1.88 3.84
CA GLN A 85 -2.39 -2.34 3.61
C GLN A 85 -2.50 -3.66 2.85
N HIS A 86 -1.47 -4.00 2.05
CA HIS A 86 -1.48 -5.19 1.20
C HIS A 86 -0.58 -6.32 1.70
N ILE A 87 0.04 -6.15 2.87
CA ILE A 87 0.88 -7.16 3.51
C ILE A 87 0.22 -7.62 4.81
N ASP A 88 -0.11 -8.91 4.89
CA ASP A 88 -0.74 -9.52 6.08
C ASP A 88 0.29 -9.99 7.14
N LYS A 89 1.55 -9.62 6.98
CA LYS A 89 2.66 -10.03 7.85
C LYS A 89 3.28 -8.85 8.57
N THR A 90 3.77 -9.08 9.78
CA THR A 90 4.61 -8.11 10.47
C THR A 90 5.96 -7.96 9.78
N ILE A 91 6.63 -6.82 9.95
CA ILE A 91 7.89 -6.51 9.23
C ILE A 91 9.01 -7.52 9.56
N GLU A 92 9.02 -8.09 10.78
CA GLU A 92 10.01 -9.08 11.21
C GLU A 92 9.85 -10.42 10.47
N LYS A 93 8.64 -10.72 10.00
CA LYS A 93 8.29 -11.96 9.29
C LYS A 93 8.26 -11.79 7.77
N LEU A 94 8.57 -10.59 7.27
CA LEU A 94 8.59 -10.34 5.84
C LEU A 94 9.71 -11.11 5.15
N THR A 95 9.37 -11.74 4.04
CA THR A 95 10.33 -12.40 3.16
C THR A 95 10.49 -11.64 1.84
N THR A 96 11.58 -11.87 1.15
CA THR A 96 11.81 -11.34 -0.20
C THR A 96 10.66 -11.69 -1.18
N ASN A 97 10.08 -12.88 -1.01
CA ASN A 97 9.00 -13.34 -1.88
C ASN A 97 7.68 -12.58 -1.62
N ASP A 98 7.39 -12.20 -0.38
CA ASP A 98 6.21 -11.40 -0.04
C ASP A 98 6.26 -10.03 -0.75
N ILE A 99 7.44 -9.41 -0.79
CA ILE A 99 7.63 -8.12 -1.47
C ILE A 99 7.51 -8.29 -3.00
N ARG A 100 8.05 -9.37 -3.57
CA ARG A 100 7.88 -9.66 -5.01
C ARG A 100 6.43 -9.85 -5.38
N ILE A 101 5.67 -10.62 -4.58
CA ILE A 101 4.24 -10.84 -4.80
C ILE A 101 3.46 -9.53 -4.68
N TYR A 102 3.80 -8.68 -3.71
CA TYR A 102 3.18 -7.36 -3.58
C TYR A 102 3.41 -6.50 -4.83
N LEU A 103 4.65 -6.38 -5.30
CA LEU A 103 5.00 -5.60 -6.49
C LEU A 103 4.29 -6.14 -7.75
N TYR A 104 4.26 -7.45 -7.92
CA TYR A 104 3.55 -8.10 -9.02
C TYR A 104 2.05 -7.81 -9.00
N LYS A 105 1.39 -8.06 -7.86
CA LYS A 105 -0.05 -7.78 -7.69
C LYS A 105 -0.39 -6.31 -7.88
N MET A 106 0.50 -5.41 -7.45
CA MET A 106 0.34 -3.97 -7.63
C MET A 106 0.34 -3.61 -9.12
N GLN A 107 1.28 -4.14 -9.89
CA GLN A 107 1.36 -3.91 -11.34
C GLN A 107 0.12 -4.43 -12.06
N GLU A 108 -0.29 -5.67 -11.77
CA GLU A 108 -1.49 -6.29 -12.36
C GLU A 108 -2.77 -5.50 -12.05
N ARG A 109 -2.94 -5.07 -10.78
CA ARG A 109 -4.16 -4.38 -10.34
C ARG A 109 -4.28 -2.96 -10.89
N THR A 110 -3.18 -2.23 -10.98
CA THR A 110 -3.20 -0.78 -11.26
C THR A 110 -2.65 -0.42 -12.63
N GLY A 111 -1.98 -1.33 -13.33
CA GLY A 111 -1.34 -1.05 -14.61
C GLY A 111 -0.23 0.01 -14.55
N ILE A 112 0.36 0.25 -13.37
CA ILE A 112 1.41 1.27 -13.21
C ILE A 112 2.64 0.94 -14.04
N THR A 113 3.34 1.99 -14.48
CA THR A 113 4.58 1.85 -15.25
C THR A 113 5.70 1.23 -14.42
N ASN A 114 6.63 0.54 -15.08
CA ASN A 114 7.83 -0.01 -14.43
C ASN A 114 8.62 1.05 -13.65
N ARG A 115 8.66 2.29 -14.13
CA ARG A 115 9.30 3.42 -13.44
C ARG A 115 8.62 3.71 -12.09
N THR A 116 7.30 3.75 -12.05
CA THR A 116 6.54 3.96 -10.80
C THR A 116 6.70 2.77 -9.86
N LEU A 117 6.69 1.55 -10.41
CA LEU A 117 6.89 0.32 -9.64
C LEU A 117 8.28 0.27 -9.00
N ASP A 118 9.33 0.67 -9.73
CA ASP A 118 10.69 0.77 -9.18
C ASP A 118 10.78 1.85 -8.10
N GLY A 119 10.09 2.98 -8.26
CA GLY A 119 9.96 4.00 -7.21
C GLY A 119 9.37 3.46 -5.91
N LYS A 120 8.30 2.65 -6.01
CA LYS A 120 7.71 1.98 -4.83
C LYS A 120 8.70 0.99 -4.20
N ARG A 121 9.36 0.14 -5.01
CA ARG A 121 10.41 -0.77 -4.55
C ARG A 121 11.51 -0.03 -3.80
N LEU A 122 11.98 1.09 -4.34
CA LEU A 122 13.04 1.90 -3.74
C LEU A 122 12.65 2.45 -2.37
N VAL A 123 11.43 2.98 -2.23
CA VAL A 123 10.92 3.50 -0.95
C VAL A 123 10.80 2.38 0.08
N ILE A 124 10.26 1.21 -0.31
CA ILE A 124 10.18 0.04 0.57
C ILE A 124 11.58 -0.41 1.00
N ASN A 125 12.52 -0.50 0.07
CA ASN A 125 13.91 -0.86 0.37
C ASN A 125 14.57 0.13 1.33
N THR A 126 14.34 1.43 1.14
CA THR A 126 14.88 2.48 2.00
C THR A 126 14.34 2.38 3.43
N PHE A 127 13.04 2.11 3.56
CA PHE A 127 12.40 1.89 4.86
C PHE A 127 12.93 0.64 5.57
N LEU A 128 12.98 -0.49 4.88
CA LEU A 128 13.44 -1.76 5.46
C LEU A 128 14.95 -1.72 5.79
N ASN A 129 15.75 -1.02 4.99
CA ASN A 129 17.16 -0.79 5.30
C ASN A 129 17.35 0.06 6.56
N TRP A 130 16.50 1.06 6.77
CA TRP A 130 16.48 1.82 8.00
C TRP A 130 16.05 0.93 9.19
N CYS A 131 15.02 0.11 9.02
CA CYS A 131 14.59 -0.85 10.06
C CYS A 131 15.69 -1.84 10.45
N GLU A 132 16.49 -2.31 9.50
CA GLU A 132 17.64 -3.18 9.77
C GLU A 132 18.72 -2.44 10.58
N LYS A 133 19.04 -1.20 10.21
CA LYS A 133 20.06 -0.38 10.92
C LYS A 133 19.63 -0.05 12.35
N GLU A 134 18.35 0.19 12.58
CA GLU A 134 17.79 0.46 13.91
C GLU A 134 17.50 -0.83 14.72
N GLY A 135 17.74 -2.01 14.15
CA GLY A 135 17.57 -3.29 14.84
C GLY A 135 16.13 -3.80 14.94
N TYR A 136 15.18 -3.21 14.20
CA TYR A 136 13.80 -3.71 14.13
C TYR A 136 13.68 -5.03 13.37
N ILE A 137 14.54 -5.25 12.40
CA ILE A 137 14.66 -6.49 11.63
C ILE A 137 16.13 -6.91 11.55
N SER A 138 16.37 -8.21 11.48
CA SER A 138 17.74 -8.76 11.44
C SER A 138 18.40 -8.63 10.07
N LYS A 139 17.60 -8.59 8.99
CA LYS A 139 18.07 -8.46 7.61
C LYS A 139 16.98 -7.87 6.73
N ASN A 140 17.38 -6.97 5.83
CA ASN A 140 16.48 -6.37 4.84
C ASN A 140 16.07 -7.39 3.75
N PRO A 141 14.79 -7.83 3.71
CA PRO A 141 14.34 -8.78 2.69
C PRO A 141 14.27 -8.17 1.28
N CYS A 142 14.28 -6.85 1.14
CA CYS A 142 14.24 -6.16 -0.15
C CYS A 142 15.61 -6.10 -0.83
N GLU A 143 16.70 -6.33 -0.14
CA GLU A 143 18.07 -6.27 -0.66
C GLU A 143 18.30 -7.18 -1.89
N ARG A 144 17.62 -8.35 -1.91
CA ARG A 144 17.70 -9.32 -3.02
C ARG A 144 16.80 -9.00 -4.21
N ILE A 145 16.13 -7.85 -4.21
CA ILE A 145 15.25 -7.44 -5.30
C ILE A 145 15.99 -6.41 -6.15
N SER A 146 16.39 -6.84 -7.33
CA SER A 146 17.07 -5.96 -8.30
C SER A 146 16.18 -4.80 -8.74
N PRO A 147 16.75 -3.66 -9.14
CA PRO A 147 16.01 -2.55 -9.75
C PRO A 147 15.18 -3.03 -10.96
N ILE A 148 13.98 -2.51 -11.07
CA ILE A 148 13.08 -2.83 -12.16
C ILE A 148 13.51 -2.01 -13.38
N LYS A 149 13.81 -2.70 -14.48
CA LYS A 149 14.23 -2.03 -15.72
C LYS A 149 13.03 -1.32 -16.36
N PHE A 150 13.26 -0.10 -16.78
CA PHE A 150 12.29 0.67 -17.56
C PHE A 150 13.03 1.51 -18.62
N GLU A 151 12.36 1.73 -19.72
CA GLU A 151 12.89 2.57 -20.78
C GLU A 151 12.77 4.05 -20.40
N VAL A 152 13.87 4.76 -20.47
CA VAL A 152 13.90 6.22 -20.31
C VAL A 152 13.84 6.82 -21.71
N LYS A 153 12.65 7.23 -22.15
CA LYS A 153 12.51 7.98 -23.40
C LYS A 153 13.03 9.39 -23.16
N PRO A 154 14.04 9.85 -23.92
CA PRO A 154 14.45 11.24 -23.86
C PRO A 154 13.26 12.12 -24.27
N ARG A 155 13.14 13.24 -23.62
CA ARG A 155 12.15 14.24 -24.03
C ARG A 155 12.67 14.89 -25.30
N GLU A 156 11.88 14.92 -26.33
CA GLU A 156 12.17 15.69 -27.54
C GLU A 156 11.91 17.17 -27.22
N PRO A 157 12.89 18.04 -27.42
CA PRO A 157 12.69 19.48 -27.29
C PRO A 157 11.80 19.96 -28.44
N LEU A 158 11.12 21.08 -28.24
CA LEU A 158 10.39 21.74 -29.32
C LEU A 158 11.38 22.12 -30.44
N SER A 159 11.01 21.85 -31.67
CA SER A 159 11.69 22.38 -32.84
C SER A 159 11.49 23.88 -32.94
N ASP A 160 12.35 24.58 -33.71
CA ASP A 160 12.22 26.03 -33.94
C ASP A 160 10.88 26.38 -34.53
N ILE A 161 10.35 25.55 -35.44
CA ILE A 161 9.04 25.74 -36.06
C ILE A 161 7.91 25.62 -35.00
N GLU A 162 7.96 24.61 -34.15
CA GLU A 162 6.96 24.45 -33.10
C GLU A 162 7.03 25.58 -32.07
N LEU A 163 8.22 26.08 -31.77
CA LEU A 163 8.40 27.24 -30.89
C LEU A 163 7.78 28.49 -31.47
N GLU A 164 7.96 28.75 -32.79
CA GLU A 164 7.31 29.87 -33.46
C GLU A 164 5.77 29.74 -33.48
N LEU A 165 5.26 28.52 -33.70
CA LEU A 165 3.81 28.29 -33.62
C LEU A 165 3.25 28.61 -32.22
N VAL A 166 4.00 28.26 -31.15
CA VAL A 166 3.59 28.61 -29.77
C VAL A 166 3.66 30.13 -29.54
N ARG A 167 4.68 30.80 -30.09
CA ARG A 167 4.78 32.28 -30.05
C ARG A 167 3.61 32.97 -30.73
N ASP A 168 3.20 32.47 -31.88
CA ASP A 168 2.08 33.04 -32.66
C ASP A 168 0.72 32.76 -32.02
N ALA A 169 0.61 31.68 -31.25
CA ALA A 169 -0.60 31.34 -30.51
C ALA A 169 -0.79 32.19 -29.23
N CYS A 170 0.19 33.01 -28.83
CA CYS A 170 0.07 33.89 -27.68
C CYS A 170 -0.86 35.07 -28.01
N GLU A 171 -1.93 35.23 -27.25
CA GLU A 171 -2.96 36.28 -27.48
C GLU A 171 -2.52 37.66 -27.00
N ASN A 172 -1.61 37.72 -26.04
CA ASN A 172 -1.18 38.97 -25.42
C ASN A 172 0.34 39.00 -25.12
N ILE A 173 0.84 40.23 -24.90
CA ILE A 173 2.26 40.49 -24.67
C ILE A 173 2.79 39.82 -23.39
N ARG A 174 1.94 39.63 -22.39
CA ARG A 174 2.29 38.96 -21.12
C ARG A 174 2.58 37.47 -21.34
N GLU A 175 1.77 36.80 -22.14
CA GLU A 175 1.99 35.40 -22.51
C GLU A 175 3.29 35.23 -23.28
N LYS A 176 3.54 36.12 -24.27
CA LYS A 176 4.82 36.15 -25.01
C LYS A 176 5.99 36.36 -24.08
N ALA A 177 5.94 37.31 -23.16
CA ALA A 177 7.00 37.58 -22.21
C ALA A 177 7.25 36.36 -21.28
N LEU A 178 6.20 35.69 -20.81
CA LEU A 178 6.30 34.48 -19.98
C LEU A 178 6.96 33.34 -20.76
N LEU A 179 6.51 33.10 -22.01
CA LEU A 179 7.08 32.07 -22.88
C LEU A 179 8.57 32.31 -23.13
N GLU A 180 8.97 33.54 -23.51
CA GLU A 180 10.37 33.87 -23.74
C GLU A 180 11.22 33.74 -22.47
N THR A 181 10.69 34.13 -21.32
CA THR A 181 11.36 33.98 -20.05
C THR A 181 11.61 32.50 -19.73
N LEU A 182 10.58 31.64 -19.87
CA LEU A 182 10.70 30.20 -19.62
C LEU A 182 11.65 29.53 -20.62
N PHE A 183 11.57 29.91 -21.89
CA PHE A 183 12.44 29.37 -22.93
C PHE A 183 13.90 29.78 -22.73
N SER A 184 14.18 31.04 -22.48
CA SER A 184 15.55 31.56 -22.34
C SER A 184 16.23 31.13 -21.04
N THR A 185 15.46 30.96 -19.94
CA THR A 185 16.01 30.60 -18.63
C THR A 185 15.98 29.12 -18.36
N GLY A 186 15.14 28.34 -19.05
CA GLY A 186 14.86 26.94 -18.69
C GLY A 186 14.24 26.76 -17.32
N ALA A 187 13.67 27.83 -16.75
CA ALA A 187 13.06 27.79 -15.42
C ALA A 187 11.85 26.88 -15.38
N ARG A 188 11.67 26.19 -14.24
CA ARG A 188 10.46 25.41 -14.01
C ARG A 188 9.33 26.31 -13.54
N VAL A 189 8.10 25.98 -13.92
CA VAL A 189 6.88 26.73 -13.55
C VAL A 189 6.49 26.56 -12.09
N SER A 190 7.09 25.58 -11.38
CA SER A 190 6.78 25.28 -9.96
C SER A 190 7.88 25.76 -9.04
#